data_d1a90e59f3eb3365a30340f004445006
#
_entry.id   d1a90e59f3eb3365a30340f004445006
#
_cell.length_a   1.000
_cell.length_b   1.000
_cell.length_c   1.000
_cell.angle_alpha   90.00
_cell.angle_beta   90.00
_cell.angle_gamma   90.00
#
_symmetry.space_group_name_H-M   'P 1'
#
loop_
_entity.id
_entity.type
_entity.pdbx_description
1 polymer ?
#
loop_
_entity_poly.entity_id
_entity_poly.type
_entity_poly.pdbx_seq_one_letter_code
_entity_poly.pdbx_strand_id
1 'polypeptide(L)'
;SISAHKLGEPGTYFDMVIMDEASQGNIAMSLVPIIRGRSLMLVGDPQQLSPVILLHPADNERLKKIYSVTEEYDYIKNSIYKTYLACDAVSEEILLSHHYRCNEKIIAFNNQKYYNNKLVINSQSQADTPLIFKNIAGNTTNYKNTAPREAEEIIEFIKDNPDKSIGVITPFTNQKELIHAMLQENGMKDVPCGTVHAFQGDEKDVVLFSLALTEQTGQGTYDWLKNNKELINVATSRAKEQLVIPFL
;
A
#
# COMPACT_ATOMS: atom_id res chain seq x y z
N SER A 1 -11.47 -6.34 13.56
CA SER A 1 -12.80 -6.76 13.06
C SER A 1 -13.90 -6.12 13.90
N ILE A 2 -14.80 -5.44 13.24
CA ILE A 2 -15.96 -4.82 13.89
C ILE A 2 -16.92 -5.94 14.27
N SER A 3 -17.08 -6.17 15.58
CA SER A 3 -18.16 -7.02 16.07
C SER A 3 -19.47 -6.24 16.03
N ALA A 4 -20.15 -6.26 14.89
CA ALA A 4 -21.39 -5.50 14.66
C ALA A 4 -22.44 -5.69 15.77
N HIS A 5 -22.54 -6.90 16.33
CA HIS A 5 -23.44 -7.21 17.44
C HIS A 5 -23.10 -6.47 18.75
N LYS A 6 -21.87 -5.99 18.92
CA LYS A 6 -21.47 -5.17 20.08
C LYS A 6 -21.84 -3.69 19.92
N LEU A 7 -22.20 -3.26 18.72
CA LEU A 7 -22.58 -1.88 18.44
C LEU A 7 -24.09 -1.63 18.64
N GLY A 8 -24.87 -2.65 19.02
CA GLY A 8 -26.32 -2.54 19.16
C GLY A 8 -27.06 -2.53 17.82
N GLU A 9 -28.38 -2.36 17.89
CA GLU A 9 -29.24 -2.26 16.73
C GLU A 9 -28.94 -1.01 15.89
N PRO A 10 -29.31 -0.98 14.58
CA PRO A 10 -29.21 0.24 13.78
C PRO A 10 -29.98 1.40 14.42
N GLY A 11 -29.34 2.56 14.48
CA GLY A 11 -29.90 3.77 15.08
C GLY A 11 -28.83 4.81 15.38
N THR A 12 -29.22 6.06 15.62
CA THR A 12 -28.25 7.14 15.87
C THR A 12 -27.84 7.16 17.34
N TYR A 13 -26.67 6.63 17.64
CA TYR A 13 -26.11 6.53 18.99
C TYR A 13 -24.94 7.48 19.25
N PHE A 14 -24.27 7.93 18.18
CA PHE A 14 -23.08 8.77 18.27
C PHE A 14 -23.30 10.10 17.56
N ASP A 15 -22.75 11.16 18.09
CA ASP A 15 -22.79 12.46 17.43
C ASP A 15 -21.93 12.47 16.18
N MET A 16 -20.82 11.73 16.20
CA MET A 16 -19.89 11.63 15.06
C MET A 16 -19.29 10.23 14.98
N VAL A 17 -19.17 9.73 13.75
CA VAL A 17 -18.36 8.57 13.40
C VAL A 17 -17.12 9.04 12.64
N ILE A 18 -15.96 8.68 13.12
CA ILE A 18 -14.68 8.97 12.46
C ILE A 18 -14.13 7.65 11.94
N MET A 19 -13.84 7.59 10.64
CA MET A 19 -13.24 6.43 10.00
C MET A 19 -11.88 6.80 9.47
N ASP A 20 -10.84 6.26 10.09
CA ASP A 20 -9.48 6.34 9.59
C ASP A 20 -9.21 5.24 8.54
N GLU A 21 -8.22 5.46 7.66
CA GLU A 21 -7.92 4.59 6.52
C GLU A 21 -9.15 4.28 5.64
N ALA A 22 -10.03 5.24 5.47
CA ALA A 22 -11.31 5.08 4.77
C ALA A 22 -11.12 4.73 3.27
N SER A 23 -9.98 5.06 2.68
CA SER A 23 -9.61 4.63 1.32
C SER A 23 -9.52 3.11 1.17
N GLN A 24 -9.29 2.37 2.28
CA GLN A 24 -9.27 0.91 2.34
C GLN A 24 -10.56 0.31 2.88
N GLY A 25 -11.48 1.14 3.34
CA GLY A 25 -12.78 0.71 3.83
C GLY A 25 -13.67 0.24 2.68
N ASN A 26 -14.09 -1.04 2.68
CA ASN A 26 -15.10 -1.46 1.73
C ASN A 26 -16.48 -0.91 2.14
N ILE A 27 -17.32 -0.65 1.15
CA ILE A 27 -18.62 0.02 1.35
C ILE A 27 -19.49 -0.73 2.37
N ALA A 28 -19.66 -2.04 2.22
CA ALA A 28 -20.58 -2.82 3.04
C ALA A 28 -20.20 -2.83 4.53
N MET A 29 -18.91 -3.04 4.84
CA MET A 29 -18.44 -3.04 6.23
C MET A 29 -18.47 -1.64 6.84
N SER A 30 -18.25 -0.62 6.03
CA SER A 30 -18.24 0.77 6.47
C SER A 30 -19.63 1.28 6.83
N LEU A 31 -20.68 0.78 6.19
CA LEU A 31 -22.07 1.13 6.53
C LEU A 31 -22.44 0.77 7.97
N VAL A 32 -21.85 -0.27 8.55
CA VAL A 32 -22.17 -0.73 9.91
C VAL A 32 -21.95 0.37 10.97
N PRO A 33 -20.79 1.04 11.06
CA PRO A 33 -20.63 2.18 11.96
C PRO A 33 -21.37 3.43 11.47
N ILE A 34 -21.41 3.71 10.16
CA ILE A 34 -21.97 4.95 9.60
C ILE A 34 -23.44 5.12 9.97
N ILE A 35 -24.26 4.08 9.87
CA ILE A 35 -25.70 4.16 10.20
C ILE A 35 -25.99 4.39 11.70
N ARG A 36 -24.94 4.49 12.51
CA ARG A 36 -25.04 4.73 13.97
C ARG A 36 -24.58 6.12 14.38
N GLY A 37 -24.13 6.93 13.41
CA GLY A 37 -23.67 8.30 13.64
C GLY A 37 -24.62 9.36 13.09
N ARG A 38 -24.61 10.52 13.72
CA ARG A 38 -25.31 11.70 13.23
C ARG A 38 -24.55 12.44 12.16
N SER A 39 -23.22 12.44 12.27
CA SER A 39 -22.26 12.98 11.30
C SER A 39 -21.12 12.01 11.04
N LEU A 40 -20.44 12.19 9.91
CA LEU A 40 -19.35 11.31 9.45
C LEU A 40 -18.11 12.14 9.09
N MET A 41 -16.94 11.69 9.56
CA MET A 41 -15.64 12.17 9.11
C MET A 41 -14.87 10.99 8.52
N LEU A 42 -14.46 11.12 7.27
CA LEU A 42 -13.61 10.14 6.60
C LEU A 42 -12.19 10.68 6.51
N VAL A 43 -11.23 9.91 7.03
CA VAL A 43 -9.80 10.18 6.90
C VAL A 43 -9.22 9.07 6.05
N GLY A 44 -8.47 9.43 5.00
CA GLY A 44 -7.91 8.44 4.09
C GLY A 44 -7.14 9.09 2.96
N ASP A 45 -6.42 8.27 2.21
CA ASP A 45 -5.63 8.72 1.08
C ASP A 45 -6.01 7.91 -0.18
N PRO A 46 -6.70 8.52 -1.16
CA PRO A 46 -7.13 7.83 -2.37
C PRO A 46 -5.97 7.43 -3.30
N GLN A 47 -4.74 7.90 -3.03
CA GLN A 47 -3.52 7.52 -3.74
C GLN A 47 -2.81 6.32 -3.08
N GLN A 48 -3.30 5.85 -1.94
CA GLN A 48 -2.84 4.63 -1.27
C GLN A 48 -3.75 3.44 -1.60
N LEU A 49 -3.50 2.29 -0.94
CA LEU A 49 -4.16 1.03 -1.27
C LEU A 49 -5.69 1.12 -1.20
N SER A 50 -6.32 0.47 -2.15
CA SER A 50 -7.77 0.26 -2.18
C SER A 50 -8.18 -0.97 -1.34
N PRO A 51 -9.47 -1.15 -1.01
CA PRO A 51 -9.93 -2.32 -0.27
C PRO A 51 -9.57 -3.64 -0.98
N VAL A 52 -9.16 -4.64 -0.21
CA VAL A 52 -9.01 -6.00 -0.74
C VAL A 52 -10.39 -6.65 -0.82
N ILE A 53 -10.85 -6.90 -2.03
CA ILE A 53 -12.16 -7.48 -2.31
C ILE A 53 -12.01 -8.89 -2.83
N LEU A 54 -12.70 -9.83 -2.19
CA LEU A 54 -12.71 -11.25 -2.57
C LEU A 54 -13.90 -11.65 -3.45
N LEU A 55 -14.84 -10.74 -3.66
CA LEU A 55 -16.01 -10.99 -4.51
C LEU A 55 -15.58 -11.12 -5.97
N HIS A 56 -16.07 -12.18 -6.63
CA HIS A 56 -15.74 -12.40 -8.04
C HIS A 56 -16.41 -11.32 -8.92
N PRO A 57 -15.71 -10.75 -9.93
CA PRO A 57 -16.27 -9.70 -10.78
C PRO A 57 -17.62 -10.03 -11.42
N ALA A 58 -17.81 -11.27 -11.87
CA ALA A 58 -19.07 -11.70 -12.47
C ALA A 58 -20.24 -11.69 -11.46
N ASP A 59 -19.98 -12.04 -10.21
CA ASP A 59 -20.99 -11.97 -9.16
C ASP A 59 -21.32 -10.52 -8.81
N ASN A 60 -20.32 -9.64 -8.76
CA ASN A 60 -20.54 -8.21 -8.57
C ASN A 60 -21.45 -7.63 -9.65
N GLU A 61 -21.15 -7.89 -10.92
CA GLU A 61 -21.97 -7.40 -12.03
C GLU A 61 -23.40 -7.98 -12.00
N ARG A 62 -23.56 -9.24 -11.61
CA ARG A 62 -24.87 -9.88 -11.45
C ARG A 62 -25.67 -9.21 -10.33
N LEU A 63 -25.04 -8.97 -9.17
CA LEU A 63 -25.69 -8.32 -8.02
C LEU A 63 -26.04 -6.87 -8.32
N LYS A 64 -25.14 -6.12 -8.97
CA LYS A 64 -25.43 -4.75 -9.42
C LYS A 64 -26.71 -4.69 -10.27
N LYS A 65 -26.87 -5.61 -11.23
CA LYS A 65 -28.07 -5.67 -12.08
C LYS A 65 -29.34 -6.01 -11.28
N ILE A 66 -29.26 -7.01 -10.38
CA ILE A 66 -30.41 -7.43 -9.56
C ILE A 66 -30.92 -6.30 -8.67
N TYR A 67 -30.00 -5.56 -8.04
CA TYR A 67 -30.33 -4.54 -7.04
C TYR A 67 -30.25 -3.11 -7.60
N SER A 68 -30.05 -2.93 -8.90
CA SER A 68 -29.95 -1.62 -9.56
C SER A 68 -28.89 -0.72 -8.91
N VAL A 69 -27.72 -1.29 -8.55
CA VAL A 69 -26.61 -0.57 -7.92
C VAL A 69 -25.87 0.24 -8.99
N THR A 70 -25.73 1.54 -8.77
CA THR A 70 -25.04 2.47 -9.67
C THR A 70 -23.50 2.40 -9.52
N GLU A 71 -22.75 2.96 -10.47
CA GLU A 71 -21.29 2.81 -10.54
C GLU A 71 -20.56 3.42 -9.32
N GLU A 72 -21.08 4.49 -8.74
CA GLU A 72 -20.52 5.12 -7.54
C GLU A 72 -20.57 4.22 -6.30
N TYR A 73 -21.45 3.21 -6.30
CA TYR A 73 -21.55 2.20 -5.24
C TYR A 73 -20.98 0.84 -5.65
N ASP A 74 -20.23 0.76 -6.76
CA ASP A 74 -19.61 -0.48 -7.19
C ASP A 74 -18.66 -1.02 -6.12
N TYR A 75 -19.01 -2.18 -5.54
CA TYR A 75 -18.33 -2.75 -4.39
C TYR A 75 -16.86 -3.12 -4.67
N ILE A 76 -16.52 -3.48 -5.91
CA ILE A 76 -15.15 -3.86 -6.30
C ILE A 76 -14.31 -2.62 -6.62
N LYS A 77 -14.89 -1.62 -7.28
CA LYS A 77 -14.15 -0.46 -7.81
C LYS A 77 -13.94 0.63 -6.77
N ASN A 78 -14.84 0.72 -5.78
CA ASN A 78 -14.89 1.87 -4.88
C ASN A 78 -14.68 1.48 -3.42
N SER A 79 -13.90 2.31 -2.72
CA SER A 79 -13.88 2.37 -1.27
C SER A 79 -15.01 3.28 -0.78
N ILE A 80 -15.29 3.22 0.52
CA ILE A 80 -16.24 4.16 1.13
C ILE A 80 -15.80 5.61 0.91
N TYR A 81 -14.49 5.89 0.95
CA TYR A 81 -13.95 7.22 0.68
C TYR A 81 -14.28 7.70 -0.73
N LYS A 82 -14.00 6.88 -1.76
CA LYS A 82 -14.31 7.21 -3.17
C LYS A 82 -15.81 7.37 -3.41
N THR A 83 -16.63 6.53 -2.77
CA THR A 83 -18.09 6.63 -2.86
C THR A 83 -18.59 7.97 -2.34
N TYR A 84 -18.11 8.39 -1.16
CA TYR A 84 -18.52 9.69 -0.61
C TYR A 84 -18.00 10.86 -1.43
N LEU A 85 -16.76 10.82 -1.93
CA LEU A 85 -16.27 11.85 -2.86
C LEU A 85 -17.13 12.00 -4.11
N ALA A 86 -17.70 10.91 -4.62
CA ALA A 86 -18.54 10.93 -5.81
C ALA A 86 -19.98 11.41 -5.52
N CYS A 87 -20.49 11.17 -4.32
CA CYS A 87 -21.88 11.44 -3.95
C CYS A 87 -22.07 12.71 -3.14
N ASP A 88 -21.05 13.17 -2.43
CA ASP A 88 -21.12 14.35 -1.56
C ASP A 88 -20.67 15.61 -2.33
N ALA A 89 -21.63 16.49 -2.62
CA ALA A 89 -21.39 17.76 -3.29
C ALA A 89 -21.20 18.95 -2.31
N VAL A 90 -21.25 18.70 -1.00
CA VAL A 90 -21.33 19.74 0.04
C VAL A 90 -20.08 19.79 0.91
N SER A 91 -19.50 18.63 1.22
CA SER A 91 -18.31 18.55 2.08
C SER A 91 -17.04 18.97 1.36
N GLU A 92 -16.15 19.64 2.07
CA GLU A 92 -14.83 20.00 1.56
C GLU A 92 -13.82 18.86 1.82
N GLU A 93 -13.02 18.54 0.79
CA GLU A 93 -11.86 17.69 0.92
C GLU A 93 -10.67 18.53 1.42
N ILE A 94 -10.12 18.16 2.56
CA ILE A 94 -8.96 18.83 3.15
C ILE A 94 -7.73 17.94 2.98
N LEU A 95 -6.75 18.39 2.22
CA LEU A 95 -5.45 17.72 2.11
C LEU A 95 -4.57 18.05 3.31
N LEU A 96 -4.19 17.03 4.09
CA LEU A 96 -3.13 17.14 5.10
C LEU A 96 -1.77 17.13 4.38
N SER A 97 -1.29 18.30 3.98
CA SER A 97 -0.18 18.43 3.04
C SER A 97 1.21 18.26 3.66
N HIS A 98 1.35 18.30 4.99
CA HIS A 98 2.65 18.22 5.62
C HIS A 98 3.14 16.79 5.77
N HIS A 99 4.32 16.51 5.21
CA HIS A 99 4.96 15.19 5.28
C HIS A 99 6.20 15.22 6.17
N TYR A 100 6.26 14.32 7.15
CA TYR A 100 7.31 14.30 8.18
C TYR A 100 8.15 13.01 8.19
N ARG A 101 7.71 11.95 7.48
CA ARG A 101 8.29 10.62 7.60
C ARG A 101 9.56 10.43 6.78
N CYS A 102 9.44 10.56 5.47
CA CYS A 102 10.48 10.14 4.55
C CYS A 102 11.48 11.26 4.28
N ASN A 103 12.73 10.89 4.02
CA ASN A 103 13.71 11.81 3.46
C ASN A 103 13.15 12.50 2.21
N GLU A 104 13.48 13.77 2.02
CA GLU A 104 12.98 14.61 0.94
C GLU A 104 13.15 13.95 -0.43
N LYS A 105 14.33 13.36 -0.72
CA LYS A 105 14.60 12.73 -2.00
C LYS A 105 13.76 11.47 -2.25
N ILE A 106 13.38 10.74 -1.18
CA ILE A 106 12.50 9.56 -1.29
C ILE A 106 11.09 10.00 -1.66
N ILE A 107 10.53 10.95 -0.91
CA ILE A 107 9.15 11.36 -1.09
C ILE A 107 8.92 12.29 -2.30
N ALA A 108 9.98 12.90 -2.85
CA ALA A 108 9.87 13.78 -4.00
C ALA A 108 9.20 13.10 -5.21
N PHE A 109 9.55 11.84 -5.49
CA PHE A 109 8.90 11.05 -6.53
C PHE A 109 7.39 10.90 -6.27
N ASN A 110 7.01 10.53 -5.05
CA ASN A 110 5.61 10.35 -4.66
C ASN A 110 4.85 11.69 -4.76
N ASN A 111 5.47 12.77 -4.28
CA ASN A 111 4.89 14.12 -4.32
C ASN A 111 4.58 14.54 -5.76
N GLN A 112 5.54 14.36 -6.66
CA GLN A 112 5.35 14.67 -8.07
C GLN A 112 4.29 13.77 -8.73
N LYS A 113 4.37 12.45 -8.50
CA LYS A 113 3.60 11.46 -9.24
C LYS A 113 2.15 11.32 -8.77
N TYR A 114 1.91 11.43 -7.46
CA TYR A 114 0.61 11.12 -6.83
C TYR A 114 -0.06 12.34 -6.20
N TYR A 115 0.70 13.34 -5.76
CA TYR A 115 0.17 14.48 -5.00
C TYR A 115 0.32 15.83 -5.72
N ASN A 116 0.69 15.82 -7.01
CA ASN A 116 0.82 17.03 -7.84
C ASN A 116 1.70 18.13 -7.21
N ASN A 117 2.77 17.72 -6.51
CA ASN A 117 3.69 18.60 -5.77
C ASN A 117 3.02 19.43 -4.65
N LYS A 118 1.91 18.93 -4.10
CA LYS A 118 1.18 19.62 -3.03
C LYS A 118 1.70 19.31 -1.62
N LEU A 119 2.57 18.27 -1.47
CA LEU A 119 3.14 17.97 -0.16
C LEU A 119 4.23 18.96 0.21
N VAL A 120 4.15 19.45 1.44
CA VAL A 120 5.18 20.26 2.10
C VAL A 120 6.04 19.31 2.92
N ILE A 121 7.32 19.18 2.55
CA ILE A 121 8.20 18.19 3.15
C ILE A 121 8.90 18.80 4.34
N ASN A 122 8.62 18.29 5.53
CA ASN A 122 9.17 18.72 6.82
C ASN A 122 9.97 17.60 7.50
N SER A 123 10.46 16.65 6.73
CA SER A 123 11.31 15.56 7.25
C SER A 123 12.64 16.11 7.76
N GLN A 124 13.12 15.53 8.86
CA GLN A 124 14.42 15.85 9.45
C GLN A 124 15.52 14.85 9.07
N SER A 125 15.21 13.89 8.22
CA SER A 125 16.19 12.89 7.77
C SER A 125 17.32 13.56 6.97
N GLN A 126 18.56 13.28 7.36
CA GLN A 126 19.78 13.79 6.74
C GLN A 126 20.65 12.67 6.16
N ALA A 127 20.04 11.57 5.74
CA ALA A 127 20.78 10.46 5.12
C ALA A 127 21.53 10.94 3.86
N ASP A 128 22.82 10.65 3.76
CA ASP A 128 23.68 11.08 2.64
C ASP A 128 23.22 10.45 1.31
N THR A 129 22.81 9.17 1.35
CA THR A 129 22.36 8.39 0.19
C THR A 129 20.98 7.83 0.42
N PRO A 130 19.91 8.66 0.37
CA PRO A 130 18.55 8.20 0.69
C PRO A 130 17.93 7.33 -0.38
N LEU A 131 18.42 7.38 -1.63
CA LEU A 131 17.95 6.53 -2.73
C LEU A 131 19.14 5.74 -3.29
N ILE A 132 19.01 4.42 -3.30
CA ILE A 132 19.98 3.51 -3.91
C ILE A 132 19.26 2.68 -4.96
N PHE A 133 19.71 2.82 -6.21
CA PHE A 133 19.30 1.94 -7.30
C PHE A 133 20.44 0.98 -7.58
N LYS A 134 20.21 -0.31 -7.36
CA LYS A 134 21.24 -1.33 -7.50
C LYS A 134 20.97 -2.20 -8.72
N ASN A 135 21.75 -2.01 -9.77
CA ASN A 135 21.66 -2.82 -11.00
C ASN A 135 22.18 -4.23 -10.74
N ILE A 136 21.40 -5.24 -11.09
CA ILE A 136 21.70 -6.66 -10.86
C ILE A 136 21.70 -7.40 -12.18
N ALA A 137 22.91 -7.68 -12.69
CA ALA A 137 23.07 -8.45 -13.92
C ALA A 137 22.63 -9.91 -13.74
N GLY A 138 22.04 -10.50 -14.80
CA GLY A 138 21.67 -11.92 -14.83
C GLY A 138 20.50 -12.29 -13.92
N ASN A 139 19.57 -11.37 -13.72
CA ASN A 139 18.38 -11.60 -12.90
C ASN A 139 17.32 -12.41 -13.65
N THR A 140 17.58 -13.70 -13.83
CA THR A 140 16.66 -14.65 -14.47
C THR A 140 15.85 -15.43 -13.45
N THR A 141 14.70 -15.95 -13.85
CA THR A 141 13.86 -16.78 -13.01
C THR A 141 13.16 -17.88 -13.80
N ASN A 142 12.95 -19.03 -13.17
CA ASN A 142 12.08 -20.10 -13.67
C ASN A 142 10.67 -20.03 -13.06
N TYR A 143 10.44 -19.10 -12.13
CA TYR A 143 9.19 -18.94 -11.42
C TYR A 143 8.57 -17.58 -11.71
N LYS A 144 7.27 -17.55 -11.92
CA LYS A 144 6.54 -16.31 -12.17
C LYS A 144 6.67 -15.33 -10.98
N ASN A 145 7.10 -14.12 -11.29
CA ASN A 145 7.25 -13.01 -10.32
C ASN A 145 8.21 -13.35 -9.17
N THR A 146 9.33 -14.01 -9.47
CA THR A 146 10.47 -14.16 -8.56
C THR A 146 11.75 -13.67 -9.23
N ALA A 147 12.66 -13.14 -8.44
CA ALA A 147 13.98 -12.66 -8.84
C ALA A 147 15.01 -13.11 -7.78
N PRO A 148 15.62 -14.31 -7.93
CA PRO A 148 16.55 -14.85 -6.96
C PRO A 148 17.75 -13.94 -6.70
N ARG A 149 18.29 -13.28 -7.73
CA ARG A 149 19.40 -12.35 -7.58
C ARG A 149 19.06 -11.11 -6.77
N GLU A 150 17.84 -10.58 -6.90
CA GLU A 150 17.37 -9.51 -6.00
C GLU A 150 17.30 -9.98 -4.54
N ALA A 151 16.86 -11.23 -4.32
CA ALA A 151 16.80 -11.81 -2.98
C ALA A 151 18.20 -12.02 -2.38
N GLU A 152 19.17 -12.53 -3.15
CA GLU A 152 20.56 -12.65 -2.73
C GLU A 152 21.14 -11.29 -2.31
N GLU A 153 20.95 -10.27 -3.13
CA GLU A 153 21.42 -8.91 -2.89
C GLU A 153 20.81 -8.29 -1.64
N ILE A 154 19.53 -8.57 -1.38
CA ILE A 154 18.83 -8.15 -0.16
C ILE A 154 19.49 -8.78 1.07
N ILE A 155 19.80 -10.08 1.03
CA ILE A 155 20.47 -10.76 2.14
C ILE A 155 21.86 -10.18 2.39
N GLU A 156 22.63 -9.90 1.35
CA GLU A 156 23.96 -9.28 1.46
C GLU A 156 23.85 -7.89 2.08
N PHE A 157 22.92 -7.06 1.58
CA PHE A 157 22.71 -5.71 2.12
C PHE A 157 22.37 -5.75 3.62
N ILE A 158 21.52 -6.69 4.06
CA ILE A 158 21.15 -6.82 5.48
C ILE A 158 22.37 -7.22 6.32
N LYS A 159 23.21 -8.16 5.82
CA LYS A 159 24.46 -8.56 6.50
C LYS A 159 25.43 -7.41 6.72
N ASP A 160 25.51 -6.53 5.73
CA ASP A 160 26.40 -5.36 5.76
C ASP A 160 25.86 -4.22 6.62
N ASN A 161 24.59 -4.29 7.04
CA ASN A 161 23.92 -3.22 7.79
C ASN A 161 23.18 -3.76 9.03
N PRO A 162 23.86 -4.48 9.95
CA PRO A 162 23.20 -5.20 11.06
C PRO A 162 22.51 -4.30 12.07
N ASP A 163 22.93 -3.04 12.19
CA ASP A 163 22.41 -2.11 13.19
C ASP A 163 21.24 -1.24 12.68
N LYS A 164 20.86 -1.40 11.40
CA LYS A 164 19.77 -0.61 10.83
C LYS A 164 18.41 -1.29 11.01
N SER A 165 17.37 -0.47 11.22
CA SER A 165 15.98 -0.93 11.16
C SER A 165 15.58 -1.14 9.71
N ILE A 166 15.63 -2.39 9.24
CA ILE A 166 15.41 -2.76 7.84
C ILE A 166 14.07 -3.49 7.68
N GLY A 167 13.35 -3.19 6.59
CA GLY A 167 12.19 -3.94 6.13
C GLY A 167 12.29 -4.28 4.65
N VAL A 168 11.79 -5.44 4.27
CA VAL A 168 11.77 -5.88 2.87
C VAL A 168 10.34 -5.90 2.34
N ILE A 169 10.10 -5.20 1.26
CA ILE A 169 8.79 -5.05 0.64
C ILE A 169 8.85 -5.54 -0.81
N THR A 170 7.83 -6.27 -1.23
CA THR A 170 7.66 -6.67 -2.63
C THR A 170 6.18 -6.66 -3.01
N PRO A 171 5.82 -6.40 -4.28
CA PRO A 171 4.44 -6.51 -4.72
C PRO A 171 3.96 -7.96 -4.89
N PHE A 172 4.87 -8.96 -4.90
CA PHE A 172 4.54 -10.34 -5.28
C PHE A 172 4.71 -11.35 -4.14
N THR A 173 3.70 -12.19 -3.94
CA THR A 173 3.72 -13.23 -2.90
C THR A 173 4.85 -14.23 -3.10
N ASN A 174 5.10 -14.68 -4.34
CA ASN A 174 6.18 -15.64 -4.60
C ASN A 174 7.56 -15.06 -4.26
N GLN A 175 7.81 -13.79 -4.59
CA GLN A 175 9.06 -13.11 -4.20
C GLN A 175 9.19 -12.96 -2.70
N LYS A 176 8.10 -12.59 -2.01
CA LYS A 176 8.05 -12.52 -0.55
C LYS A 176 8.44 -13.88 0.08
N GLU A 177 7.89 -14.97 -0.43
CA GLU A 177 8.16 -16.32 0.10
C GLU A 177 9.61 -16.73 -0.15
N LEU A 178 10.17 -16.42 -1.32
CA LEU A 178 11.57 -16.65 -1.63
C LEU A 178 12.49 -15.89 -0.66
N ILE A 179 12.28 -14.58 -0.51
CA ILE A 179 13.09 -13.75 0.39
C ILE A 179 12.94 -14.23 1.84
N HIS A 180 11.72 -14.53 2.27
CA HIS A 180 11.46 -15.02 3.62
C HIS A 180 12.20 -16.34 3.91
N ALA A 181 12.21 -17.29 2.98
CA ALA A 181 12.98 -18.53 3.12
C ALA A 181 14.49 -18.25 3.26
N MET A 182 15.03 -17.37 2.42
CA MET A 182 16.45 -16.99 2.48
C MET A 182 16.81 -16.25 3.76
N LEU A 183 15.92 -15.38 4.29
CA LEU A 183 16.10 -14.75 5.60
C LEU A 183 16.18 -15.80 6.73
N GLN A 184 15.29 -16.80 6.70
CA GLN A 184 15.28 -17.91 7.66
C GLN A 184 16.59 -18.72 7.62
N GLU A 185 17.05 -19.10 6.44
CA GLU A 185 18.29 -19.86 6.21
C GLU A 185 19.52 -19.11 6.69
N ASN A 186 19.51 -17.76 6.59
CA ASN A 186 20.61 -16.91 7.03
C ASN A 186 20.48 -16.46 8.50
N GLY A 187 19.50 -16.96 9.26
CA GLY A 187 19.32 -16.61 10.68
C GLY A 187 18.73 -15.22 10.94
N MET A 188 18.17 -14.57 9.92
CA MET A 188 17.63 -13.19 9.98
C MET A 188 16.12 -13.17 10.19
N LYS A 189 15.62 -13.95 11.16
CA LYS A 189 14.18 -14.17 11.38
C LYS A 189 13.42 -12.90 11.82
N ASP A 190 14.13 -11.95 12.41
CA ASP A 190 13.55 -10.73 12.94
C ASP A 190 13.41 -9.61 11.89
N VAL A 191 13.94 -9.82 10.68
CA VAL A 191 13.78 -8.86 9.58
C VAL A 191 12.39 -9.03 8.95
N PRO A 192 11.51 -8.01 9.05
CA PRO A 192 10.18 -8.11 8.47
C PRO A 192 10.26 -8.14 6.94
N CYS A 193 9.62 -9.12 6.35
CA CYS A 193 9.47 -9.27 4.90
C CYS A 193 8.00 -9.48 4.56
N GLY A 194 7.45 -8.64 3.69
CA GLY A 194 6.03 -8.70 3.38
C GLY A 194 5.67 -8.18 2.00
N THR A 195 4.41 -8.42 1.62
CA THR A 195 3.82 -7.71 0.49
C THR A 195 3.51 -6.27 0.90
N VAL A 196 3.31 -5.39 -0.09
CA VAL A 196 2.98 -3.98 0.17
C VAL A 196 1.80 -3.83 1.12
N HIS A 197 0.77 -4.68 0.98
CA HIS A 197 -0.41 -4.68 1.86
C HIS A 197 -0.06 -5.03 3.32
N ALA A 198 0.87 -5.96 3.51
CA ALA A 198 1.28 -6.38 4.86
C ALA A 198 2.11 -5.31 5.58
N PHE A 199 2.77 -4.42 4.84
CA PHE A 199 3.58 -3.31 5.38
C PHE A 199 2.79 -2.01 5.58
N GLN A 200 1.50 -2.04 5.31
CA GLN A 200 0.70 -0.84 5.49
C GLN A 200 0.59 -0.48 6.97
N GLY A 201 0.83 0.80 7.31
CA GLY A 201 0.94 1.26 8.70
C GLY A 201 2.34 1.16 9.30
N ASP A 202 3.19 0.24 8.82
CA ASP A 202 4.57 0.11 9.27
C ASP A 202 5.52 1.09 8.57
N GLU A 203 6.64 1.36 9.20
CA GLU A 203 7.73 2.17 8.66
C GLU A 203 9.07 1.64 9.14
N LYS A 204 10.12 1.81 8.34
CA LYS A 204 11.49 1.41 8.67
C LYS A 204 12.47 2.51 8.28
N ASP A 205 13.63 2.53 8.93
CA ASP A 205 14.66 3.48 8.55
C ASP A 205 15.16 3.17 7.14
N VAL A 206 15.33 1.88 6.83
CA VAL A 206 15.69 1.38 5.50
C VAL A 206 14.62 0.44 4.96
N VAL A 207 14.18 0.69 3.74
CA VAL A 207 13.31 -0.24 3.00
C VAL A 207 14.05 -0.77 1.77
N LEU A 208 14.07 -2.09 1.65
CA LEU A 208 14.51 -2.80 0.45
C LEU A 208 13.27 -3.16 -0.36
N PHE A 209 13.10 -2.51 -1.51
CA PHE A 209 11.91 -2.71 -2.35
C PHE A 209 12.24 -3.57 -3.56
N SER A 210 11.91 -4.86 -3.48
CA SER A 210 12.13 -5.85 -4.53
C SER A 210 10.96 -5.87 -5.50
N LEU A 211 11.18 -5.41 -6.71
CA LEU A 211 10.16 -5.41 -7.77
C LEU A 211 10.01 -6.76 -8.46
N ALA A 212 10.97 -7.67 -8.29
CA ALA A 212 11.03 -9.00 -8.91
C ALA A 212 10.82 -8.95 -10.44
N LEU A 213 11.35 -7.92 -11.08
CA LEU A 213 11.37 -7.78 -12.53
C LEU A 213 12.64 -8.42 -13.08
N THR A 214 12.49 -9.29 -14.07
CA THR A 214 13.57 -10.04 -14.70
C THR A 214 13.45 -9.97 -16.22
N GLU A 215 14.46 -10.43 -16.92
CA GLU A 215 14.43 -10.56 -18.39
C GLU A 215 13.23 -11.41 -18.88
N GLN A 216 12.73 -12.32 -18.05
CA GLN A 216 11.59 -13.19 -18.36
C GLN A 216 10.24 -12.60 -17.93
N THR A 217 10.23 -11.40 -17.40
CA THR A 217 8.98 -10.74 -16.97
C THR A 217 8.09 -10.41 -18.16
N GLY A 218 6.91 -10.99 -18.20
CA GLY A 218 5.95 -10.75 -19.28
C GLY A 218 5.27 -9.39 -19.17
N GLN A 219 4.80 -8.87 -20.32
CA GLN A 219 4.12 -7.57 -20.43
C GLN A 219 2.94 -7.44 -19.44
N GLY A 220 2.18 -8.52 -19.20
CA GLY A 220 1.06 -8.50 -18.26
C GLY A 220 1.44 -8.15 -16.82
N THR A 221 2.66 -8.47 -16.37
CA THR A 221 3.17 -8.07 -15.06
C THR A 221 3.46 -6.56 -15.00
N TYR A 222 4.06 -6.01 -16.06
CA TYR A 222 4.28 -4.57 -16.16
C TYR A 222 2.96 -3.80 -16.20
N ASP A 223 1.99 -4.26 -16.98
CA ASP A 223 0.66 -3.65 -17.07
C ASP A 223 -0.06 -3.72 -15.72
N TRP A 224 0.08 -4.84 -14.99
CA TRP A 224 -0.48 -4.99 -13.67
C TRP A 224 0.14 -3.98 -12.67
N LEU A 225 1.47 -3.86 -12.63
CA LEU A 225 2.15 -2.87 -11.76
C LEU A 225 1.73 -1.43 -12.12
N LYS A 226 1.61 -1.12 -13.42
CA LYS A 226 1.18 0.20 -13.88
C LYS A 226 -0.26 0.53 -13.50
N ASN A 227 -1.14 -0.47 -13.50
CA ASN A 227 -2.54 -0.32 -13.13
C ASN A 227 -2.75 -0.30 -11.61
N ASN A 228 -1.78 -0.81 -10.82
CA ASN A 228 -1.80 -0.78 -9.36
C ASN A 228 -0.67 0.12 -8.83
N LYS A 229 -0.59 1.33 -9.34
CA LYS A 229 0.45 2.32 -9.04
C LYS A 229 0.52 2.70 -7.57
N GLU A 230 -0.58 2.57 -6.85
CA GLU A 230 -0.67 2.79 -5.41
C GLU A 230 0.23 1.85 -4.59
N LEU A 231 0.52 0.65 -5.11
CA LEU A 231 1.51 -0.26 -4.50
C LEU A 231 2.89 0.40 -4.42
N ILE A 232 3.31 1.08 -5.48
CA ILE A 232 4.60 1.79 -5.53
C ILE A 232 4.58 2.97 -4.57
N ASN A 233 3.48 3.75 -4.56
CA ASN A 233 3.32 4.88 -3.65
C ASN A 233 3.46 4.45 -2.18
N VAL A 234 2.77 3.39 -1.80
CA VAL A 234 2.82 2.88 -0.42
C VAL A 234 4.19 2.30 -0.10
N ALA A 235 4.75 1.42 -0.94
CA ALA A 235 6.04 0.79 -0.66
C ALA A 235 7.17 1.80 -0.48
N THR A 236 7.28 2.78 -1.38
CA THR A 236 8.35 3.78 -1.34
C THR A 236 8.21 4.71 -0.15
N SER A 237 6.98 5.04 0.26
CA SER A 237 6.72 5.90 1.42
C SER A 237 6.87 5.22 2.78
N ARG A 238 7.29 3.95 2.85
CA ARG A 238 7.61 3.25 4.10
C ARG A 238 9.03 3.51 4.60
N ALA A 239 9.93 4.00 3.74
CA ALA A 239 11.32 4.30 4.08
C ALA A 239 11.44 5.69 4.71
N LYS A 240 12.02 5.77 5.91
CA LYS A 240 12.29 7.06 6.54
C LYS A 240 13.57 7.69 6.01
N GLU A 241 14.66 6.94 6.01
CA GLU A 241 16.00 7.44 5.72
C GLU A 241 16.54 6.94 4.39
N GLN A 242 16.30 5.66 4.06
CA GLN A 242 16.90 5.06 2.87
C GLN A 242 15.95 4.08 2.17
N LEU A 243 15.80 4.27 0.89
CA LEU A 243 15.09 3.34 -0.01
C LEU A 243 16.11 2.71 -0.96
N VAL A 244 16.19 1.39 -0.95
CA VAL A 244 17.05 0.61 -1.84
C VAL A 244 16.18 -0.19 -2.79
N ILE A 245 16.41 -0.04 -4.07
CA ILE A 245 15.67 -0.72 -5.14
C ILE A 245 16.67 -1.53 -5.97
N PRO A 246 16.76 -2.85 -5.73
CA PRO A 246 17.46 -3.73 -6.65
C PRO A 246 16.66 -3.85 -7.95
N PHE A 247 17.29 -3.78 -9.09
CA PHE A 247 16.62 -3.85 -10.40
C PHE A 247 17.54 -4.46 -11.47
N LEU A 248 16.94 -4.92 -12.58
CA LEU A 248 17.63 -5.41 -13.76
C LEU A 248 18.20 -4.26 -14.59
#